data_3b3ac8d1199ab6ffc65cfb29102def7d
#
_entry.id   3b3ac8d1199ab6ffc65cfb29102def7d
#
_cell.length_a   1.000
_cell.length_b   1.000
_cell.length_c   1.000
_cell.angle_alpha   90.00
_cell.angle_beta   90.00
_cell.angle_gamma   90.00
#
_symmetry.space_group_name_H-M   'P 1'
#
loop_
_entity.id
_entity.type
_entity.pdbx_description
1 polymer ?
#
loop_
_entity_poly.entity_id
_entity_poly.type
_entity_poly.pdbx_seq_one_letter_code
_entity_poly.pdbx_strand_id
1 'polypeptide(L)' 'MATYSPAELARELGYVDEDRAGRVVRDYLRAKYPDHPKYQRWILDEEQADDVRAHVPRKS' A
#
# COMPACT_ATOMS: atom_id res chain seq x y z
N MET A 1 10.88 11.34 -10.21
CA MET A 1 10.09 11.20 -8.99
C MET A 1 9.82 9.73 -8.72
N ALA A 2 9.94 9.32 -7.48
CA ALA A 2 9.74 7.92 -7.11
C ALA A 2 8.25 7.59 -7.06
N THR A 3 7.91 6.40 -7.54
CA THR A 3 6.56 5.87 -7.39
C THR A 3 6.65 4.57 -6.61
N TYR A 4 5.56 4.22 -5.95
CA TYR A 4 5.50 3.04 -5.08
C TYR A 4 4.27 2.21 -5.41
N SER A 5 4.40 0.90 -5.26
CA SER A 5 3.25 0.00 -5.36
C SER A 5 2.86 -0.50 -3.98
N PRO A 6 1.62 -0.98 -3.79
CA PRO A 6 1.24 -1.58 -2.51
C PRO A 6 2.15 -2.72 -2.08
N ALA A 7 2.62 -3.54 -3.02
CA ALA A 7 3.52 -4.64 -2.72
C ALA A 7 4.86 -4.14 -2.15
N GLU A 8 5.41 -3.09 -2.75
CA GLU A 8 6.67 -2.51 -2.27
C GLU A 8 6.53 -1.97 -0.86
N LEU A 9 5.45 -1.24 -0.60
CA LEU A 9 5.20 -0.68 0.74
C LEU A 9 4.95 -1.78 1.76
N ALA A 10 4.25 -2.82 1.38
CA ALA A 10 4.01 -3.96 2.28
C ALA A 10 5.33 -4.63 2.67
N ARG A 11 6.23 -4.83 1.73
CA ARG A 11 7.56 -5.39 2.04
C ARG A 11 8.34 -4.50 2.98
N GLU A 12 8.30 -3.20 2.74
CA GLU A 12 8.97 -2.23 3.58
C GLU A 12 8.45 -2.28 5.02
N LEU A 13 7.16 -2.56 5.18
CA LEU A 13 6.52 -2.65 6.49
C LEU A 13 6.64 -4.04 7.13
N GLY A 14 7.26 -4.99 6.46
CA GLY A 14 7.50 -6.32 7.01
C GLY A 14 6.49 -7.40 6.61
N TYR A 15 5.58 -7.11 5.69
CA TYR A 15 4.57 -8.07 5.23
C TYR A 15 5.11 -8.89 4.07
N VAL A 16 6.15 -9.67 4.32
CA VAL A 16 6.85 -10.41 3.25
C VAL A 16 6.31 -11.83 3.06
N ASP A 17 5.61 -12.37 4.05
CA ASP A 17 5.12 -13.76 4.02
C ASP A 17 3.65 -13.86 3.63
N GLU A 18 3.05 -12.80 3.15
CA GLU A 18 1.65 -12.83 2.78
C GLU A 18 1.42 -13.51 1.43
N ASP A 19 0.33 -14.27 1.32
CA ASP A 19 -0.06 -14.93 0.07
C ASP A 19 -0.27 -13.92 -1.06
N ARG A 20 -0.77 -12.74 -0.71
CA ARG A 20 -0.95 -11.65 -1.67
C ARG A 20 -0.13 -10.45 -1.22
N ALA A 21 0.94 -10.19 -1.93
CA ALA A 21 1.79 -9.05 -1.63
C ALA A 21 0.97 -7.75 -1.69
N GLY A 22 1.07 -6.96 -0.64
CA GLY A 22 0.41 -5.66 -0.58
C GLY A 22 -1.05 -5.69 -0.20
N ARG A 23 -1.59 -6.82 0.24
CA ARG A 23 -3.00 -6.91 0.62
C ARG A 23 -3.39 -5.91 1.70
N VAL A 24 -2.61 -5.83 2.77
CA VAL A 24 -2.91 -4.94 3.88
C VAL A 24 -2.87 -3.47 3.43
N VAL A 25 -1.91 -3.13 2.58
CA VAL A 25 -1.79 -1.78 2.03
C VAL A 25 -2.96 -1.48 1.09
N ARG A 26 -3.31 -2.42 0.24
CA ARG A 26 -4.45 -2.23 -0.68
C ARG A 26 -5.76 -2.08 0.08
N ASP A 27 -5.97 -2.85 1.14
CA ASP A 27 -7.18 -2.72 1.95
C ASP A 27 -7.28 -1.34 2.58
N TYR A 28 -6.18 -0.82 3.08
CA TYR A 28 -6.13 0.55 3.60
C TYR A 28 -6.46 1.57 2.51
N LEU A 29 -5.85 1.41 1.34
CA LEU A 29 -6.06 2.33 0.23
C LEU A 29 -7.50 2.31 -0.29
N ARG A 30 -8.13 1.14 -0.33
CA ARG A 30 -9.52 1.03 -0.73
C ARG A 30 -10.46 1.76 0.24
N ALA A 31 -10.16 1.70 1.51
CA ALA A 31 -10.95 2.40 2.52
C ALA A 31 -10.80 3.92 2.39
N LYS A 32 -9.59 4.38 2.06
CA LYS A 32 -9.30 5.80 1.93
C LYS A 32 -9.75 6.38 0.59
N TYR A 33 -9.62 5.59 -0.48
CA TYR A 33 -9.96 6.02 -1.84
C TYR A 33 -11.03 5.10 -2.44
N PRO A 34 -12.28 5.20 -1.96
CA PRO A 34 -13.34 4.29 -2.42
C PRO A 34 -13.70 4.44 -3.90
N ASP A 35 -13.36 5.58 -4.50
CA ASP A 35 -13.64 5.83 -5.91
C ASP A 35 -12.60 5.26 -6.86
N HIS A 36 -11.53 4.65 -6.33
CA HIS A 36 -10.48 4.09 -7.17
C HIS A 36 -11.01 2.86 -7.94
N PRO A 37 -10.81 2.79 -9.26
CA PRO A 37 -11.29 1.67 -10.06
C PRO A 37 -10.71 0.34 -9.59
N LYS A 38 -11.56 -0.66 -9.51
CA LYS A 38 -11.21 -1.97 -8.95
C LYS A 38 -10.04 -2.65 -9.67
N TYR A 39 -9.94 -2.47 -10.96
CA TYR A 39 -8.92 -3.14 -11.78
C TYR A 39 -7.75 -2.24 -12.13
N GLN A 40 -7.74 -1.02 -11.65
CA GLN A 40 -6.65 -0.11 -11.94
C GLN A 40 -5.50 -0.34 -10.97
N ARG A 41 -4.27 -0.29 -11.51
CA ARG A 41 -3.07 -0.46 -10.72
C ARG A 41 -2.88 0.74 -9.77
N TRP A 42 -2.49 0.46 -8.55
CA TRP A 42 -2.15 1.51 -7.59
C TRP A 42 -0.75 2.04 -7.89
N ILE A 43 -0.67 3.34 -8.17
CA ILE A 43 0.61 4.03 -8.35
C ILE A 43 0.62 5.17 -7.35
N LEU A 44 1.50 5.06 -6.35
CA LEU A 44 1.53 5.98 -5.22
C LEU A 44 2.75 6.90 -5.33
N ASP A 45 2.57 8.17 -4.99
CA ASP A 45 3.68 9.10 -4.88
C ASP A 45 4.27 9.06 -3.46
N GLU A 46 5.29 9.88 -3.20
CA GLU A 46 5.94 9.90 -1.90
C GLU A 46 4.99 10.29 -0.78
N GLU A 47 4.11 11.26 -1.04
CA GLU A 47 3.14 11.71 -0.05
C GLU A 47 2.18 10.60 0.31
N GLN A 48 1.67 9.88 -0.68
CA GLN A 48 0.77 8.75 -0.44
C GLN A 48 1.50 7.60 0.26
N ALA A 49 2.74 7.35 -0.12
CA ALA A 49 3.54 6.31 0.53
C ALA A 49 3.78 6.63 2.01
N ASP A 50 4.09 7.89 2.31
CA ASP A 50 4.28 8.32 3.70
C ASP A 50 2.99 8.18 4.51
N ASP A 51 1.85 8.48 3.90
CA ASP A 51 0.55 8.31 4.53
C ASP A 51 0.30 6.85 4.89
N VAL A 52 0.61 5.94 3.97
CA VAL A 52 0.48 4.50 4.23
C VAL A 52 1.40 4.09 5.39
N ARG A 53 2.64 4.53 5.38
CA ARG A 53 3.60 4.21 6.44
C ARG A 53 3.13 4.69 7.81
N ALA A 54 2.44 5.84 7.83
CA ALA A 54 1.95 6.42 9.08
C ALA A 54 0.72 5.69 9.63
N HIS A 55 -0.10 5.10 8.76
CA HIS A 55 -1.38 4.53 9.16
C HIS A 55 -1.42 3.00 9.16
N VAL A 56 -0.62 2.37 8.31
CA VAL A 56 -0.54 0.91 8.29
C VAL A 56 0.53 0.46 9.28
N PRO A 57 0.19 -0.35 10.29
CA PRO A 57 1.18 -0.74 11.29
C PRO A 57 2.25 -1.65 10.70
N ARG A 58 3.47 -1.49 11.19
CA ARG A 58 4.58 -2.33 10.82
C ARG A 58 4.42 -3.72 11.44
N LYS A 59 4.64 -4.76 10.64
CA LYS A 59 4.43 -6.13 11.10
C LYS A 59 5.55 -6.65 12.01
N SER A 60 6.75 -6.24 11.77
CA SER A 60 7.91 -6.75 12.54
C SER A 60 7.96 -6.22 13.95
#